data_26706e9bef474914a0ab3a866b70cd35
#
_entry.id   26706e9bef474914a0ab3a866b70cd35
#
_cell.length_a   1.000
_cell.length_b   1.000
_cell.length_c   1.000
_cell.angle_alpha   90.00
_cell.angle_beta   90.00
_cell.angle_gamma   90.00
#
_symmetry.space_group_name_H-M   'P 1'
#
loop_
_entity.id
_entity.type
_entity.pdbx_description
1 polymer ?
#
loop_
_entity_poly.entity_id
_entity_poly.type
_entity_poly.pdbx_seq_one_letter_code
_entity_poly.pdbx_strand_id
1 'polypeptide(L)'
;MYQTTIKGDKPYHSFSEGYGAPVELFGYTEDGETPMSLVNIALASCVTMCLQSYFAKFQGKEELAIRVDSSYEEGHFKLKIHLHENLVIENEDKLLAFVDEFCRVKKLFREDIVVDISLAP
;
A
#
# COMPACT_ATOMS: atom_id res chain seq x y z
N MET A 1 -2.36 14.53 13.13
CA MET A 1 -1.85 13.50 14.05
C MET A 1 -2.67 12.22 13.90
N TYR A 2 -2.00 11.08 13.93
CA TYR A 2 -2.66 9.76 13.88
C TYR A 2 -2.65 9.16 15.26
N GLN A 3 -3.79 8.64 15.71
CA GLN A 3 -3.95 8.08 17.05
C GLN A 3 -4.76 6.79 17.00
N THR A 4 -4.44 5.85 17.85
CA THR A 4 -5.25 4.65 18.05
C THR A 4 -5.06 4.12 19.47
N THR A 5 -6.01 3.32 19.92
CA THR A 5 -5.91 2.53 21.15
C THR A 5 -6.08 1.07 20.75
N ILE A 6 -5.14 0.24 21.17
CA ILE A 6 -5.15 -1.19 20.90
C ILE A 6 -5.55 -1.93 22.16
N LYS A 7 -6.47 -2.87 22.04
CA LYS A 7 -6.89 -3.78 23.11
C LYS A 7 -6.62 -5.21 22.68
N GLY A 8 -6.10 -6.00 23.59
CA GLY A 8 -5.88 -7.43 23.42
C GLY A 8 -6.68 -8.20 24.46
N ASP A 9 -7.22 -9.35 24.11
CA ASP A 9 -8.05 -10.17 24.96
C ASP A 9 -7.52 -11.59 25.17
N LYS A 10 -6.68 -12.07 24.28
CA LYS A 10 -6.08 -13.40 24.31
C LYS A 10 -4.82 -13.41 23.44
N PRO A 11 -3.97 -14.45 23.54
CA PRO A 11 -2.75 -14.52 22.73
C PRO A 11 -3.04 -14.38 21.25
N TYR A 12 -2.23 -13.56 20.57
CA TYR A 12 -2.26 -13.36 19.13
C TYR A 12 -3.58 -12.79 18.62
N HIS A 13 -4.22 -11.93 19.41
CA HIS A 13 -5.43 -11.25 19.01
C HIS A 13 -5.46 -9.84 19.58
N SER A 14 -5.68 -8.86 18.70
CA SER A 14 -5.82 -7.46 19.09
C SER A 14 -6.82 -6.75 18.21
N PHE A 15 -7.32 -5.64 18.69
CA PHE A 15 -8.18 -4.80 17.88
C PHE A 15 -8.05 -3.33 18.27
N SER A 16 -8.28 -2.46 17.30
CA SER A 16 -8.31 -1.02 17.48
C SER A 16 -9.70 -0.49 17.12
N GLU A 17 -10.05 0.66 17.69
CA GLU A 17 -11.29 1.33 17.32
C GLU A 17 -11.19 2.02 15.97
N GLY A 18 -9.96 2.40 15.55
CA GLY A 18 -9.71 3.04 14.27
C GLY A 18 -10.41 4.38 14.09
N TYR A 19 -10.28 4.98 12.92
CA TYR A 19 -11.03 6.18 12.54
C TYR A 19 -12.36 5.86 11.87
N GLY A 20 -12.43 4.70 11.25
CA GLY A 20 -13.64 4.18 10.62
C GLY A 20 -14.08 2.91 11.29
N ALA A 21 -14.18 1.83 10.52
CA ALA A 21 -14.47 0.51 11.08
C ALA A 21 -13.33 0.03 11.97
N PRO A 22 -13.64 -0.73 13.04
CA PRO A 22 -12.59 -1.33 13.85
C PRO A 22 -11.66 -2.22 13.03
N VAL A 23 -10.38 -2.27 13.42
CA VAL A 23 -9.38 -3.12 12.77
C VAL A 23 -9.01 -4.23 13.74
N GLU A 24 -9.27 -5.47 13.33
CA GLU A 24 -8.96 -6.67 14.09
C GLU A 24 -7.74 -7.34 13.50
N LEU A 25 -6.78 -7.69 14.37
CA LEU A 25 -5.52 -8.32 13.94
C LEU A 25 -5.28 -9.62 14.71
N PHE A 26 -4.67 -10.55 14.00
CA PHE A 26 -4.38 -11.90 14.47
C PHE A 26 -2.88 -12.18 14.36
N GLY A 27 -2.43 -13.26 15.00
CA GLY A 27 -1.04 -13.68 14.90
C GLY A 27 -0.73 -14.44 13.61
N TYR A 28 -1.74 -15.03 12.98
CA TYR A 28 -1.56 -15.87 11.78
C TYR A 28 -2.57 -15.49 10.69
N THR A 29 -2.10 -15.51 9.42
CA THR A 29 -2.93 -15.14 8.26
C THR A 29 -4.10 -16.10 8.03
N GLU A 30 -4.04 -17.29 8.57
CA GLU A 30 -5.17 -18.26 8.53
C GLU A 30 -6.42 -17.72 9.22
N ASP A 31 -6.23 -16.88 10.23
CA ASP A 31 -7.32 -16.31 11.03
C ASP A 31 -7.80 -14.96 10.52
N GLY A 32 -6.96 -14.25 9.78
CA GLY A 32 -7.26 -12.91 9.25
C GLY A 32 -6.01 -12.09 9.05
N GLU A 33 -6.17 -10.77 9.09
CA GLU A 33 -5.04 -9.88 8.92
C GLU A 33 -4.12 -9.92 10.14
N THR A 34 -2.81 -9.90 9.90
CA THR A 34 -1.79 -9.80 10.93
C THR A 34 -1.17 -8.40 10.90
N PRO A 35 -0.40 -7.99 11.95
CA PRO A 35 0.32 -6.73 11.88
C PRO A 35 1.19 -6.60 10.63
N MET A 36 1.88 -7.66 10.23
CA MET A 36 2.73 -7.62 9.04
C MET A 36 1.92 -7.56 7.74
N SER A 37 0.83 -8.33 7.63
CA SER A 37 -0.03 -8.25 6.44
C SER A 37 -0.70 -6.87 6.34
N LEU A 38 -1.00 -6.24 7.48
CA LEU A 38 -1.54 -4.88 7.50
C LEU A 38 -0.52 -3.87 6.97
N VAL A 39 0.75 -4.03 7.28
CA VAL A 39 1.82 -3.18 6.72
C VAL A 39 1.86 -3.33 5.19
N ASN A 40 1.76 -4.55 4.69
CA ASN A 40 1.70 -4.79 3.25
C ASN A 40 0.48 -4.11 2.61
N ILE A 41 -0.69 -4.21 3.23
CA ILE A 41 -1.90 -3.52 2.79
C ILE A 41 -1.68 -2.00 2.79
N ALA A 42 -1.11 -1.47 3.88
CA ALA A 42 -0.86 -0.03 4.01
C ALA A 42 0.05 0.49 2.90
N LEU A 43 1.13 -0.22 2.61
CA LEU A 43 2.05 0.14 1.53
C LEU A 43 1.35 0.11 0.18
N ALA A 44 0.67 -0.98 -0.14
CA ALA A 44 -0.03 -1.13 -1.42
C ALA A 44 -1.12 -0.07 -1.61
N SER A 45 -1.86 0.23 -0.55
CA SER A 45 -2.89 1.27 -0.57
C SER A 45 -2.28 2.65 -0.79
N CYS A 46 -1.17 2.96 -0.12
CA CYS A 46 -0.47 4.23 -0.28
C CYS A 46 0.06 4.40 -1.71
N VAL A 47 0.67 3.36 -2.27
CA VAL A 47 1.11 3.36 -3.67
C VAL A 47 -0.07 3.58 -4.61
N THR A 48 -1.18 2.88 -4.39
CA THR A 48 -2.39 3.05 -5.20
C THR A 48 -2.89 4.49 -5.18
N MET A 49 -2.95 5.10 -4.00
CA MET A 49 -3.39 6.49 -3.86
C MET A 49 -2.42 7.48 -4.52
N CYS A 50 -1.12 7.20 -4.49
CA CYS A 50 -0.14 7.99 -5.23
C CYS A 50 -0.38 7.91 -6.74
N LEU A 51 -0.70 6.73 -7.25
CA LEU A 51 -1.01 6.56 -8.67
C LEU A 51 -2.29 7.31 -9.05
N GLN A 52 -3.33 7.21 -8.23
CA GLN A 52 -4.57 7.97 -8.43
C GLN A 52 -4.29 9.48 -8.49
N SER A 53 -3.47 9.97 -7.57
CA SER A 53 -3.08 11.37 -7.52
C SER A 53 -2.30 11.79 -8.77
N TYR A 54 -1.38 10.95 -9.24
CA TYR A 54 -0.61 11.20 -10.45
C TYR A 54 -1.52 11.40 -11.67
N PHE A 55 -2.44 10.46 -11.90
CA PHE A 55 -3.32 10.53 -13.07
C PHE A 55 -4.34 11.67 -12.98
N ALA A 56 -4.83 11.98 -11.78
CA ALA A 56 -5.71 13.12 -11.59
C ALA A 56 -4.98 14.43 -11.89
N LYS A 57 -3.76 14.57 -11.37
CA LYS A 57 -2.96 15.80 -11.50
C LYS A 57 -2.45 16.03 -12.92
N PHE A 58 -1.92 15.00 -13.58
CA PHE A 58 -1.24 15.16 -14.86
C PHE A 58 -2.10 14.81 -16.07
N GLN A 59 -3.17 14.05 -15.91
CA GLN A 59 -4.03 13.63 -17.01
C GLN A 59 -5.52 13.94 -16.79
N GLY A 60 -5.87 14.58 -15.67
CA GLY A 60 -7.26 14.94 -15.38
C GLY A 60 -8.18 13.75 -15.17
N LYS A 61 -7.64 12.56 -14.85
CA LYS A 61 -8.42 11.34 -14.66
C LYS A 61 -8.64 11.11 -13.16
N GLU A 62 -9.86 11.38 -12.69
CA GLU A 62 -10.21 11.27 -11.27
C GLU A 62 -10.74 9.90 -10.90
N GLU A 63 -11.48 9.25 -11.81
CA GLU A 63 -12.01 7.92 -11.59
C GLU A 63 -11.23 6.92 -12.45
N LEU A 64 -10.45 6.06 -11.78
CA LEU A 64 -9.54 5.19 -12.46
C LEU A 64 -9.44 3.86 -11.74
N ALA A 65 -9.72 2.77 -12.46
CA ALA A 65 -9.53 1.44 -11.93
C ALA A 65 -8.05 1.07 -11.96
N ILE A 66 -7.47 0.88 -10.77
CA ILE A 66 -6.09 0.46 -10.59
C ILE A 66 -6.08 -0.79 -9.72
N ARG A 67 -5.28 -1.78 -10.11
CA ARG A 67 -5.04 -2.94 -9.28
C ARG A 67 -3.55 -3.01 -8.95
N VAL A 68 -3.22 -3.22 -7.69
CA VAL A 68 -1.85 -3.40 -7.23
C VAL A 68 -1.76 -4.72 -6.49
N ASP A 69 -0.96 -5.64 -7.00
CA ASP A 69 -0.65 -6.88 -6.32
C ASP A 69 0.63 -6.66 -5.52
N SER A 70 0.58 -6.91 -4.22
CA SER A 70 1.70 -6.68 -3.32
C SER A 70 2.01 -7.92 -2.50
N SER A 71 3.27 -8.25 -2.39
CA SER A 71 3.76 -9.35 -1.56
C SER A 71 4.96 -8.90 -0.74
N TYR A 72 5.15 -9.56 0.39
CA TYR A 72 6.30 -9.31 1.26
C TYR A 72 6.94 -10.63 1.67
N GLU A 73 8.26 -10.69 1.58
CA GLU A 73 9.05 -11.82 2.04
C GLU A 73 10.44 -11.33 2.44
N GLU A 74 10.83 -11.61 3.67
CA GLU A 74 12.20 -11.37 4.17
C GLU A 74 12.79 -9.98 3.84
N GLY A 75 12.08 -8.92 4.18
CA GLY A 75 12.56 -7.56 3.96
C GLY A 75 12.37 -7.05 2.53
N HIS A 76 11.63 -7.76 1.70
CA HIS A 76 11.44 -7.41 0.31
C HIS A 76 9.95 -7.33 -0.04
N PHE A 77 9.48 -6.14 -0.38
CA PHE A 77 8.14 -5.91 -0.94
C PHE A 77 8.22 -5.89 -2.45
N LYS A 78 7.33 -6.63 -3.10
CA LYS A 78 7.15 -6.61 -4.56
C LYS A 78 5.75 -6.15 -4.89
N LEU A 79 5.65 -5.05 -5.61
CA LEU A 79 4.38 -4.48 -6.03
C LEU A 79 4.29 -4.46 -7.55
N LYS A 80 3.24 -5.06 -8.08
CA LYS A 80 2.97 -5.05 -9.51
C LYS A 80 1.70 -4.27 -9.77
N ILE A 81 1.81 -3.22 -10.58
CA ILE A 81 0.72 -2.30 -10.89
C ILE A 81 0.06 -2.72 -12.19
N HIS A 82 -1.26 -2.91 -12.15
CA HIS A 82 -2.08 -3.20 -13.33
C HIS A 82 -2.95 -1.98 -13.63
N LEU A 83 -2.70 -1.34 -14.77
CA LEU A 83 -3.45 -0.19 -15.21
C LEU A 83 -4.41 -0.58 -16.34
N HIS A 84 -5.46 0.21 -16.52
CA HIS A 84 -6.41 0.00 -17.60
C HIS A 84 -5.72 0.20 -18.96
N GLU A 85 -6.09 -0.62 -19.95
CA GLU A 85 -5.48 -0.62 -21.29
C GLU A 85 -5.50 0.74 -21.99
N ASN A 86 -6.49 1.58 -21.67
CA ASN A 86 -6.66 2.88 -22.30
C ASN A 86 -5.81 4.00 -21.67
N LEU A 87 -5.02 3.67 -20.64
CA LEU A 87 -4.15 4.65 -20.02
C LEU A 87 -2.84 4.75 -20.79
N VAL A 88 -2.51 5.97 -21.17
CA VAL A 88 -1.24 6.25 -21.83
C VAL A 88 -0.22 6.61 -20.75
N ILE A 89 0.85 5.82 -20.66
CA ILE A 89 1.97 6.12 -19.80
C ILE A 89 3.09 6.62 -20.71
N GLU A 90 3.25 7.94 -20.74
CA GLU A 90 4.27 8.57 -21.58
C GLU A 90 5.67 8.39 -20.99
N ASN A 91 5.77 8.32 -19.66
CA ASN A 91 7.06 8.21 -18.99
C ASN A 91 6.89 7.41 -17.70
N GLU A 92 7.27 6.13 -17.76
CA GLU A 92 7.22 5.22 -16.62
C GLU A 92 8.11 5.68 -15.47
N ASP A 93 9.31 6.17 -15.78
CA ASP A 93 10.25 6.65 -14.77
C ASP A 93 9.69 7.84 -13.99
N LYS A 94 8.97 8.72 -14.64
CA LYS A 94 8.31 9.86 -14.01
C LYS A 94 7.20 9.39 -13.07
N LEU A 95 6.43 8.40 -13.48
CA LEU A 95 5.36 7.81 -12.66
C LEU A 95 5.93 7.18 -11.40
N LEU A 96 6.97 6.37 -11.54
CA LEU A 96 7.61 5.70 -10.41
C LEU A 96 8.32 6.68 -9.49
N ALA A 97 8.95 7.71 -10.04
CA ALA A 97 9.56 8.78 -9.25
C ALA A 97 8.53 9.55 -8.42
N PHE A 98 7.34 9.77 -8.97
CA PHE A 98 6.24 10.41 -8.25
C PHE A 98 5.81 9.56 -7.03
N VAL A 99 5.70 8.24 -7.20
CA VAL A 99 5.40 7.33 -6.10
C VAL A 99 6.49 7.39 -5.03
N ASP A 100 7.76 7.36 -5.43
CA ASP A 100 8.89 7.44 -4.50
C ASP A 100 8.88 8.74 -3.69
N GLU A 101 8.50 9.84 -4.31
CA GLU A 101 8.47 11.14 -3.65
C GLU A 101 7.30 11.27 -2.66
N PHE A 102 6.12 10.74 -3.00
CA PHE A 102 4.90 11.01 -2.27
C PHE A 102 4.36 9.85 -1.43
N CYS A 103 4.90 8.64 -1.56
CA CYS A 103 4.46 7.51 -0.75
C CYS A 103 5.02 7.61 0.67
N ARG A 104 4.19 8.07 1.61
CA ARG A 104 4.58 8.28 3.00
C ARG A 104 4.93 6.99 3.73
N VAL A 105 4.22 5.91 3.44
CA VAL A 105 4.47 4.61 4.07
C VAL A 105 5.83 4.07 3.66
N LYS A 106 6.15 4.13 2.36
CA LYS A 106 7.45 3.70 1.85
C LYS A 106 8.60 4.44 2.53
N LYS A 107 8.43 5.73 2.79
CA LYS A 107 9.47 6.57 3.44
C LYS A 107 9.75 6.21 4.89
N LEU A 108 8.84 5.49 5.56
CA LEU A 108 9.03 5.06 6.94
C LEU A 108 9.94 3.85 7.07
N PHE A 109 10.15 3.12 5.99
CA PHE A 109 10.94 1.88 6.04
C PHE A 109 12.44 2.18 6.13
N ARG A 110 13.15 1.27 6.79
CA ARG A 110 14.61 1.32 6.85
C ARG A 110 15.18 1.17 5.43
N GLU A 111 16.38 1.68 5.23
CA GLU A 111 17.06 1.64 3.93
C GLU A 111 17.33 0.21 3.44
N ASP A 112 17.46 -0.75 4.34
CA ASP A 112 17.69 -2.16 4.00
C ASP A 112 16.43 -2.89 3.55
N ILE A 113 15.26 -2.25 3.67
CA ILE A 113 14.01 -2.82 3.15
C ILE A 113 13.90 -2.47 1.67
N VAL A 114 13.77 -3.50 0.85
CA VAL A 114 13.63 -3.33 -0.60
C VAL A 114 12.15 -3.20 -0.95
N VAL A 115 11.80 -2.17 -1.72
CA VAL A 115 10.46 -1.97 -2.25
C VAL A 115 10.55 -1.92 -3.77
N ASP A 116 10.21 -3.02 -4.40
CA ASP A 116 10.25 -3.20 -5.85
C ASP A 116 8.87 -2.89 -6.43
N ILE A 117 8.77 -1.82 -7.23
CA ILE A 117 7.51 -1.40 -7.85
C ILE A 117 7.70 -1.48 -9.37
N SER A 118 6.83 -2.22 -10.03
CA SER A 118 6.87 -2.36 -11.48
C SER A 118 5.47 -2.32 -12.09
N LEU A 119 5.41 -1.94 -13.36
CA LEU A 119 4.19 -2.00 -14.14
C LEU A 119 4.06 -3.37 -14.78
N ALA A 120 2.86 -3.95 -14.72
CA ALA A 120 2.56 -5.17 -15.45
C ALA A 120 2.51 -4.87 -16.96
N PRO A 121 2.98 -5.80 -17.82
CA PRO A 121 2.91 -5.61 -19.26
C PRO A 121 1.47 -5.53 -19.79
#